data_a745df3579d19ff773248e156ea1401f
#
_entry.id   a745df3579d19ff773248e156ea1401f
#
_cell.length_a   1.000
_cell.length_b   1.000
_cell.length_c   1.000
_cell.angle_alpha   90.00
_cell.angle_beta   90.00
_cell.angle_gamma   90.00
#
_symmetry.space_group_name_H-M   'P 1'
#
loop_
_entity.id
_entity.type
_entity.pdbx_description
1 polymer ?
#
loop_
_entity_poly.entity_id
_entity_poly.type
_entity_poly.pdbx_seq_one_letter_code
_entity_poly.pdbx_strand_id
1 'polypeptide(L)'
;GILIGSSMTASFNTDWFEELMGMKTQKLSYNGSYPKDLSNIMQLVFDAKGDQVKAVYMAVDQSTFSADPEETKFPVTDYLYDDNVFNDVPYLLNKDVLLDYILRPLADRKDASDWAELYKPWWTDEYYNKANVLMYYEAAEEKQEEEALAADYFKDAVEENLQKNILPYIEAHPETEFYIFYPPYSILFWNDVTREKELEAVIGRLEYMTERLLNYENVHVFNFLGKEDIICNLNNYADYMHYHKNVCRYITECFATGENELHPENYGQAFDEIRTLAMSYNYPAIWDDWYDTTPRYGEE
;
A
#
# COMPACT_ATOMS: atom_id res chain seq x y z
N GLY A 1 -16.54 -5.36 3.48
CA GLY A 1 -15.41 -4.43 3.35
C GLY A 1 -14.74 -4.51 2.01
N ILE A 2 -13.90 -3.55 1.72
CA ILE A 2 -12.97 -3.58 0.59
C ILE A 2 -11.56 -3.30 1.08
N LEU A 3 -10.57 -4.00 0.50
CA LEU A 3 -9.14 -3.73 0.67
C LEU A 3 -8.62 -3.15 -0.63
N ILE A 4 -8.16 -1.90 -0.59
CA ILE A 4 -7.64 -1.16 -1.74
C ILE A 4 -6.21 -0.68 -1.49
N GLY A 5 -5.48 -0.47 -2.54
CA GLY A 5 -4.08 -0.03 -2.51
C GLY A 5 -3.31 -0.56 -3.69
N SER A 6 -2.01 -0.31 -3.68
CA SER A 6 -1.10 -0.80 -4.69
C SER A 6 -0.75 -2.30 -4.49
N SER A 7 0.37 -2.72 -5.05
CA SER A 7 0.97 -4.04 -4.81
C SER A 7 1.21 -4.36 -3.34
N MET A 8 1.28 -3.35 -2.47
CA MET A 8 1.45 -3.50 -1.03
C MET A 8 0.27 -4.26 -0.37
N THR A 9 -0.88 -4.30 -1.03
CA THR A 9 -2.04 -5.07 -0.57
C THR A 9 -2.15 -6.47 -1.19
N ALA A 10 -1.29 -6.82 -2.14
CA ALA A 10 -1.40 -8.05 -2.92
C ALA A 10 -1.29 -9.33 -2.07
N SER A 11 -0.45 -9.33 -1.02
CA SER A 11 -0.19 -10.49 -0.17
C SER A 11 -1.18 -10.68 0.98
N PHE A 12 -2.18 -9.80 1.13
CA PHE A 12 -3.25 -9.99 2.11
C PHE A 12 -4.18 -11.14 1.71
N ASN A 13 -4.59 -11.94 2.71
CA ASN A 13 -5.67 -12.90 2.56
C ASN A 13 -6.97 -12.29 3.14
N THR A 14 -8.00 -12.21 2.33
CA THR A 14 -9.27 -11.60 2.73
C THR A 14 -10.04 -12.37 3.81
N ASP A 15 -9.77 -13.68 3.97
CA ASP A 15 -10.38 -14.50 5.02
C ASP A 15 -10.01 -14.01 6.42
N TRP A 16 -8.84 -13.37 6.59
CA TRP A 16 -8.42 -12.84 7.88
C TRP A 16 -9.31 -11.70 8.38
N PHE A 17 -9.87 -10.90 7.49
CA PHE A 17 -10.81 -9.84 7.86
C PHE A 17 -12.13 -10.41 8.38
N GLU A 18 -12.62 -11.52 7.79
CA GLU A 18 -13.80 -12.22 8.32
C GLU A 18 -13.51 -12.89 9.65
N GLU A 19 -12.35 -13.55 9.79
CA GLU A 19 -11.89 -14.22 11.01
C GLU A 19 -11.72 -13.28 12.19
N LEU A 20 -11.04 -12.14 11.98
CA LEU A 20 -10.61 -11.25 13.06
C LEU A 20 -11.61 -10.12 13.34
N MET A 21 -12.33 -9.68 12.34
CA MET A 21 -13.20 -8.50 12.41
C MET A 21 -14.66 -8.80 12.05
N GLY A 22 -14.98 -10.05 11.66
CA GLY A 22 -16.34 -10.41 11.21
C GLY A 22 -16.74 -9.74 9.89
N MET A 23 -15.76 -9.22 9.12
CA MET A 23 -16.00 -8.40 7.94
C MET A 23 -15.62 -9.15 6.67
N LYS A 24 -16.60 -9.58 5.88
CA LYS A 24 -16.35 -10.09 4.52
C LYS A 24 -15.75 -9.00 3.66
N THR A 25 -14.53 -9.21 3.21
CA THR A 25 -13.74 -8.20 2.52
C THR A 25 -13.35 -8.66 1.12
N GLN A 26 -13.44 -7.76 0.15
CA GLN A 26 -12.98 -7.98 -1.21
C GLN A 26 -11.68 -7.22 -1.46
N LYS A 27 -10.68 -7.90 -1.99
CA LYS A 27 -9.40 -7.29 -2.35
C LYS A 27 -9.49 -6.71 -3.77
N LEU A 28 -9.19 -5.43 -3.89
CA LEU A 28 -9.18 -4.65 -5.13
C LEU A 28 -7.82 -3.95 -5.29
N SER A 29 -6.74 -4.75 -5.19
CA SER A 29 -5.37 -4.25 -5.35
C SER A 29 -5.11 -3.81 -6.79
N TYR A 30 -4.47 -2.65 -6.97
CA TYR A 30 -4.08 -2.12 -8.26
C TYR A 30 -2.62 -1.71 -8.26
N ASN A 31 -1.75 -2.58 -8.78
CA ASN A 31 -0.30 -2.44 -8.67
C ASN A 31 0.20 -1.07 -9.17
N GLY A 32 0.93 -0.35 -8.31
CA GLY A 32 1.46 0.97 -8.60
C GLY A 32 0.39 2.05 -8.73
N SER A 33 -0.78 1.87 -8.10
CA SER A 33 -1.88 2.83 -8.10
C SER A 33 -1.47 4.19 -7.54
N TYR A 34 -2.02 5.24 -8.16
CA TYR A 34 -2.03 6.60 -7.64
C TYR A 34 -3.31 6.87 -6.84
N PRO A 35 -3.39 7.96 -6.08
CA PRO A 35 -4.63 8.33 -5.36
C PRO A 35 -5.86 8.41 -6.26
N LYS A 36 -5.70 8.86 -7.51
CA LYS A 36 -6.78 8.89 -8.50
C LYS A 36 -7.30 7.50 -8.86
N ASP A 37 -6.42 6.50 -8.97
CA ASP A 37 -6.84 5.12 -9.21
C ASP A 37 -7.66 4.58 -8.03
N LEU A 38 -7.24 4.88 -6.79
CA LEU A 38 -7.98 4.50 -5.58
C LEU A 38 -9.34 5.21 -5.52
N SER A 39 -9.40 6.49 -5.90
CA SER A 39 -10.64 7.26 -6.05
C SER A 39 -11.59 6.59 -7.04
N ASN A 40 -11.10 6.22 -8.23
CA ASN A 40 -11.91 5.55 -9.25
C ASN A 40 -12.47 4.19 -8.75
N ILE A 41 -11.66 3.42 -8.01
CA ILE A 41 -12.13 2.16 -7.41
C ILE A 41 -13.22 2.44 -6.37
N MET A 42 -13.01 3.40 -5.46
CA MET A 42 -14.01 3.78 -4.47
C MET A 42 -15.31 4.27 -5.12
N GLN A 43 -15.22 5.11 -6.15
CA GLN A 43 -16.37 5.57 -6.91
C GLN A 43 -17.22 4.40 -7.43
N LEU A 44 -16.59 3.45 -8.15
CA LEU A 44 -17.28 2.27 -8.69
C LEU A 44 -17.95 1.43 -7.59
N VAL A 45 -17.24 1.24 -6.47
CA VAL A 45 -17.77 0.42 -5.38
C VAL A 45 -18.93 1.12 -4.66
N PHE A 46 -18.79 2.40 -4.35
CA PHE A 46 -19.84 3.15 -3.67
C PHE A 46 -21.06 3.37 -4.57
N ASP A 47 -20.87 3.61 -5.88
CA ASP A 47 -21.98 3.67 -6.84
C ASP A 47 -22.75 2.36 -6.91
N ALA A 48 -22.05 1.21 -6.86
CA ALA A 48 -22.68 -0.11 -6.94
C ALA A 48 -23.28 -0.59 -5.62
N LYS A 49 -22.75 -0.19 -4.46
CA LYS A 49 -23.06 -0.77 -3.14
C LYS A 49 -23.53 0.25 -2.11
N GLY A 50 -23.20 1.53 -2.26
CA GLY A 50 -23.56 2.60 -1.32
C GLY A 50 -23.28 2.21 0.13
N ASP A 51 -24.23 2.40 1.01
CA ASP A 51 -24.14 2.14 2.46
C ASP A 51 -23.94 0.66 2.86
N GLN A 52 -23.92 -0.26 1.89
CA GLN A 52 -23.54 -1.66 2.16
C GLN A 52 -22.04 -1.83 2.38
N VAL A 53 -21.21 -0.87 1.93
CA VAL A 53 -19.78 -0.84 2.23
C VAL A 53 -19.60 -0.36 3.67
N LYS A 54 -19.17 -1.26 4.56
CA LYS A 54 -19.03 -0.97 5.99
C LYS A 54 -17.58 -0.66 6.38
N ALA A 55 -16.60 -1.09 5.58
CA ALA A 55 -15.21 -0.81 5.84
C ALA A 55 -14.41 -0.65 4.54
N VAL A 56 -13.48 0.30 4.53
CA VAL A 56 -12.44 0.48 3.52
C VAL A 56 -11.09 0.34 4.21
N TYR A 57 -10.31 -0.68 3.85
CA TYR A 57 -8.93 -0.86 4.27
C TYR A 57 -8.02 -0.36 3.16
N MET A 58 -7.27 0.71 3.41
CA MET A 58 -6.50 1.39 2.37
C MET A 58 -5.01 1.48 2.71
N ALA A 59 -4.19 0.83 1.89
CA ALA A 59 -2.74 1.05 1.94
C ALA A 59 -2.39 2.37 1.26
N VAL A 60 -1.64 3.22 1.94
CA VAL A 60 -1.15 4.48 1.40
C VAL A 60 0.30 4.32 0.98
N ASP A 61 0.54 4.28 -0.33
CA ASP A 61 1.87 4.48 -0.89
C ASP A 61 2.19 5.98 -0.86
N GLN A 62 2.78 6.38 0.24
CA GLN A 62 2.95 7.79 0.58
C GLN A 62 3.62 8.64 -0.52
N SER A 63 4.49 8.05 -1.36
CA SER A 63 5.16 8.74 -2.46
C SER A 63 4.19 9.16 -3.57
N THR A 64 3.16 8.36 -3.86
CA THR A 64 2.19 8.65 -4.92
C THR A 64 1.26 9.81 -4.56
N PHE A 65 1.09 10.10 -3.27
CA PHE A 65 0.31 11.26 -2.80
C PHE A 65 0.98 12.62 -3.07
N SER A 66 2.22 12.62 -3.55
CA SER A 66 2.92 13.83 -4.01
C SER A 66 2.83 14.03 -5.52
N ALA A 67 2.16 13.14 -6.25
CA ALA A 67 1.95 13.23 -7.69
C ALA A 67 0.79 14.18 -8.05
N ASP A 68 0.60 14.43 -9.34
CA ASP A 68 -0.57 15.15 -9.83
C ASP A 68 -1.86 14.41 -9.40
N PRO A 69 -2.85 15.08 -8.80
CA PRO A 69 -4.06 14.45 -8.32
C PRO A 69 -4.96 13.85 -9.40
N GLU A 70 -4.71 14.13 -10.68
CA GLU A 70 -5.38 13.49 -11.81
C GLU A 70 -4.54 12.36 -12.43
N GLU A 71 -3.34 12.10 -11.90
CA GLU A 71 -2.47 11.04 -12.41
C GLU A 71 -3.02 9.66 -12.09
N THR A 72 -3.03 8.79 -13.10
CA THR A 72 -3.41 7.38 -13.00
C THR A 72 -2.28 6.50 -13.51
N LYS A 73 -2.17 5.29 -12.97
CA LYS A 73 -1.12 4.33 -13.37
C LYS A 73 -1.16 4.00 -14.85
N PHE A 74 -2.36 3.84 -15.39
CA PHE A 74 -2.61 3.63 -16.83
C PHE A 74 -3.74 4.54 -17.27
N PRO A 75 -3.78 4.92 -18.56
CA PRO A 75 -4.90 5.70 -19.10
C PRO A 75 -6.24 5.00 -18.84
N VAL A 76 -7.18 5.73 -18.30
CA VAL A 76 -8.54 5.23 -18.08
C VAL A 76 -9.22 5.06 -19.44
N THR A 77 -9.79 3.89 -19.65
CA THR A 77 -10.54 3.57 -20.88
C THR A 77 -12.01 3.87 -20.66
N ASP A 78 -12.40 5.13 -20.83
CA ASP A 78 -13.76 5.63 -20.49
C ASP A 78 -14.89 4.80 -21.09
N TYR A 79 -14.68 4.21 -22.27
CA TYR A 79 -15.67 3.37 -22.94
C TYR A 79 -16.00 2.05 -22.18
N LEU A 80 -15.17 1.63 -21.20
CA LEU A 80 -15.47 0.46 -20.36
C LEU A 80 -16.30 0.81 -19.11
N TYR A 81 -16.51 2.11 -18.87
CA TYR A 81 -17.19 2.62 -17.67
C TYR A 81 -18.50 3.35 -18.01
N ASP A 82 -18.95 3.26 -19.28
CA ASP A 82 -20.25 3.78 -19.70
C ASP A 82 -21.29 2.63 -19.85
N ASP A 83 -22.54 2.97 -20.08
CA ASP A 83 -23.64 2.00 -20.25
C ASP A 83 -23.74 1.39 -21.67
N ASN A 84 -22.79 1.71 -22.56
CA ASN A 84 -22.83 1.32 -23.96
C ASN A 84 -21.91 0.12 -24.26
N VAL A 85 -22.38 -1.09 -24.03
CA VAL A 85 -21.64 -2.34 -24.30
C VAL A 85 -21.15 -2.52 -25.75
N PHE A 86 -21.63 -1.71 -26.71
CA PHE A 86 -21.19 -1.82 -28.12
C PHE A 86 -19.86 -1.14 -28.38
N ASN A 87 -19.41 -0.22 -27.55
CA ASN A 87 -18.09 0.42 -27.68
C ASN A 87 -16.98 -0.34 -26.91
N ASP A 88 -17.32 -1.42 -26.18
CA ASP A 88 -16.36 -2.34 -25.53
C ASP A 88 -15.62 -3.24 -26.54
N VAL A 89 -16.05 -3.26 -27.80
CA VAL A 89 -15.44 -4.09 -28.85
C VAL A 89 -13.92 -3.93 -28.97
N PRO A 90 -13.32 -2.74 -28.89
CA PRO A 90 -11.86 -2.59 -28.90
C PRO A 90 -11.16 -3.34 -27.77
N TYR A 91 -11.76 -3.41 -26.58
CA TYR A 91 -11.24 -4.19 -25.45
C TYR A 91 -11.37 -5.70 -25.71
N LEU A 92 -12.56 -6.18 -26.10
CA LEU A 92 -12.83 -7.59 -26.34
C LEU A 92 -12.01 -8.17 -27.51
N LEU A 93 -11.71 -7.35 -28.52
CA LEU A 93 -10.87 -7.71 -29.65
C LEU A 93 -9.38 -7.35 -29.46
N ASN A 94 -9.00 -6.81 -28.30
CA ASN A 94 -7.59 -6.69 -27.97
C ASN A 94 -6.94 -8.08 -28.02
N LYS A 95 -5.79 -8.18 -28.71
CA LYS A 95 -5.11 -9.44 -28.93
C LYS A 95 -4.88 -10.24 -27.66
N ASP A 96 -4.42 -9.56 -26.59
CA ASP A 96 -4.07 -10.22 -25.35
C ASP A 96 -5.34 -10.67 -24.61
N VAL A 97 -6.38 -9.82 -24.56
CA VAL A 97 -7.68 -10.18 -23.98
C VAL A 97 -8.29 -11.36 -24.73
N LEU A 98 -8.37 -11.26 -26.06
CA LEU A 98 -9.01 -12.30 -26.89
C LEU A 98 -8.25 -13.64 -26.81
N LEU A 99 -6.92 -13.62 -26.95
CA LEU A 99 -6.14 -14.85 -27.02
C LEU A 99 -5.86 -15.43 -25.63
N ASP A 100 -5.41 -14.64 -24.68
CA ASP A 100 -4.92 -15.14 -23.40
C ASP A 100 -6.02 -15.27 -22.35
N TYR A 101 -7.02 -14.38 -22.36
CA TYR A 101 -8.09 -14.37 -21.34
C TYR A 101 -9.41 -14.98 -21.82
N ILE A 102 -9.65 -15.10 -23.13
CA ILE A 102 -10.88 -15.67 -23.66
C ILE A 102 -10.61 -17.02 -24.35
N LEU A 103 -9.80 -17.04 -25.41
CA LEU A 103 -9.66 -18.24 -26.25
C LEU A 103 -8.80 -19.33 -25.62
N ARG A 104 -7.69 -18.98 -24.96
CA ARG A 104 -6.81 -19.98 -24.31
C ARG A 104 -7.54 -20.71 -23.18
N PRO A 105 -8.21 -20.04 -22.20
CA PRO A 105 -8.98 -20.74 -21.17
C PRO A 105 -10.08 -21.63 -21.73
N LEU A 106 -10.75 -21.20 -22.80
CA LEU A 106 -11.77 -22.02 -23.49
C LEU A 106 -11.18 -23.25 -24.20
N ALA A 107 -9.98 -23.13 -24.76
CA ALA A 107 -9.28 -24.25 -25.46
C ALA A 107 -8.66 -25.25 -24.49
N ASP A 108 -8.03 -24.77 -23.43
CA ASP A 108 -7.28 -25.61 -22.49
C ASP A 108 -8.18 -26.41 -21.56
N ARG A 109 -9.47 -26.08 -21.46
CA ARG A 109 -10.45 -26.70 -20.53
C ARG A 109 -9.89 -26.99 -19.13
N LYS A 110 -8.77 -26.38 -18.80
CA LYS A 110 -8.24 -26.37 -17.44
C LYS A 110 -9.17 -25.49 -16.61
N ASP A 111 -9.43 -25.98 -15.43
CA ASP A 111 -10.30 -25.36 -14.45
C ASP A 111 -10.20 -23.83 -14.52
N ALA A 112 -11.37 -23.22 -14.67
CA ALA A 112 -11.48 -21.77 -14.58
C ALA A 112 -10.62 -21.32 -13.39
N SER A 113 -9.77 -20.34 -13.62
CA SER A 113 -8.91 -19.78 -12.58
C SER A 113 -9.75 -19.66 -11.32
N ASP A 114 -9.39 -20.40 -10.29
CA ASP A 114 -10.12 -20.34 -9.04
C ASP A 114 -10.02 -18.86 -8.60
N TRP A 115 -11.14 -18.17 -8.54
CA TRP A 115 -11.16 -16.77 -8.09
C TRP A 115 -10.48 -16.63 -6.72
N ALA A 116 -10.44 -17.73 -5.93
CA ALA A 116 -9.70 -17.79 -4.69
C ALA A 116 -8.20 -17.54 -4.88
N GLU A 117 -7.63 -17.84 -6.05
CA GLU A 117 -6.20 -17.55 -6.32
C GLU A 117 -5.91 -16.04 -6.31
N LEU A 118 -6.87 -15.18 -6.71
CA LEU A 118 -6.73 -13.73 -6.64
C LEU A 118 -6.61 -13.20 -5.20
N TYR A 119 -7.05 -13.99 -4.23
CA TYR A 119 -7.06 -13.63 -2.82
C TYR A 119 -5.92 -14.28 -2.03
N LYS A 120 -5.08 -15.11 -2.70
CA LYS A 120 -3.89 -15.71 -2.09
C LYS A 120 -2.69 -14.75 -2.15
N PRO A 121 -1.69 -14.96 -1.28
CA PRO A 121 -0.43 -14.24 -1.34
C PRO A 121 0.24 -14.38 -2.71
N TRP A 122 0.83 -13.31 -3.20
CA TRP A 122 1.31 -13.18 -4.57
C TRP A 122 2.61 -13.95 -4.84
N TRP A 123 3.54 -13.97 -3.87
CA TRP A 123 4.82 -14.66 -3.98
C TRP A 123 4.90 -15.92 -3.13
N THR A 124 5.68 -16.88 -3.58
CA THR A 124 6.02 -18.04 -2.78
C THR A 124 7.07 -17.68 -1.71
N ASP A 125 7.06 -18.39 -0.60
CA ASP A 125 7.88 -18.10 0.58
C ASP A 125 9.40 -18.08 0.29
N GLU A 126 9.86 -18.75 -0.76
CA GLU A 126 11.27 -18.82 -1.17
C GLU A 126 11.85 -17.49 -1.66
N TYR A 127 11.00 -16.56 -2.14
CA TYR A 127 11.46 -15.23 -2.56
C TYR A 127 11.76 -14.30 -1.39
N TYR A 128 11.23 -14.58 -0.21
CA TYR A 128 11.37 -13.73 0.96
C TYR A 128 12.63 -14.09 1.74
N ASN A 129 13.73 -13.45 1.40
CA ASN A 129 14.99 -13.56 2.12
C ASN A 129 15.91 -12.37 1.81
N LYS A 130 16.78 -12.04 2.77
CA LYS A 130 17.73 -10.93 2.68
C LYS A 130 18.63 -10.99 1.45
N ALA A 131 19.11 -12.18 1.08
CA ALA A 131 19.99 -12.32 -0.09
C ALA A 131 19.27 -11.92 -1.38
N ASN A 132 18.00 -12.32 -1.53
CA ASN A 132 17.19 -11.93 -2.68
C ASN A 132 16.94 -10.41 -2.71
N VAL A 133 16.60 -9.81 -1.57
CA VAL A 133 16.42 -8.36 -1.46
C VAL A 133 17.68 -7.62 -1.89
N LEU A 134 18.84 -8.00 -1.34
CA LEU A 134 20.11 -7.33 -1.63
C LEU A 134 20.61 -7.56 -3.07
N MET A 135 20.22 -8.68 -3.71
CA MET A 135 20.58 -8.96 -5.10
C MET A 135 19.97 -7.95 -6.08
N TYR A 136 18.78 -7.44 -5.78
CA TYR A 136 18.02 -6.55 -6.67
C TYR A 136 17.95 -5.10 -6.16
N TYR A 137 18.48 -4.82 -4.96
CA TYR A 137 18.48 -3.48 -4.42
C TYR A 137 19.66 -2.66 -4.95
N GLU A 138 19.33 -1.56 -5.60
CA GLU A 138 20.28 -0.53 -5.99
C GLU A 138 19.99 0.71 -5.12
N ALA A 139 20.93 1.04 -4.24
CA ALA A 139 20.79 2.20 -3.38
C ALA A 139 20.74 3.50 -4.21
N ALA A 140 19.87 4.42 -3.80
CA ALA A 140 19.81 5.75 -4.42
C ALA A 140 21.17 6.46 -4.41
N GLU A 141 21.42 7.30 -5.41
CA GLU A 141 22.63 8.12 -5.42
C GLU A 141 22.64 9.11 -4.25
N GLU A 142 23.78 9.21 -3.58
CA GLU A 142 23.93 10.15 -2.47
C GLU A 142 24.08 11.58 -2.98
N LYS A 143 23.10 12.42 -2.70
CA LYS A 143 23.10 13.84 -3.05
C LYS A 143 23.98 14.63 -2.10
N GLN A 144 25.22 14.89 -2.49
CA GLN A 144 26.22 15.54 -1.62
C GLN A 144 26.10 17.06 -1.54
N GLU A 145 25.79 17.73 -2.64
CA GLU A 145 25.79 19.20 -2.76
C GLU A 145 24.38 19.83 -2.68
N GLU A 146 23.32 19.04 -2.69
CA GLU A 146 21.96 19.54 -2.62
C GLU A 146 21.55 19.83 -1.18
N GLU A 147 20.72 20.87 -0.98
CA GLU A 147 20.06 21.11 0.31
C GLU A 147 18.97 20.05 0.55
N ALA A 148 18.78 19.67 1.82
CA ALA A 148 17.71 18.78 2.18
C ALA A 148 16.34 19.43 1.90
N LEU A 149 15.37 18.64 1.45
CA LEU A 149 14.02 19.13 1.25
C LEU A 149 13.38 19.51 2.59
N ALA A 150 12.68 20.63 2.62
CA ALA A 150 11.95 21.09 3.80
C ALA A 150 10.77 20.15 4.13
N ALA A 151 10.38 20.08 5.41
CA ALA A 151 9.30 19.21 5.87
C ALA A 151 7.95 19.48 5.18
N ASP A 152 7.70 20.71 4.76
CA ASP A 152 6.47 21.11 4.08
C ASP A 152 6.52 21.01 2.55
N TYR A 153 7.60 20.47 1.99
CA TYR A 153 7.84 20.45 0.54
C TYR A 153 6.70 19.78 -0.24
N PHE A 154 6.13 18.67 0.27
CA PHE A 154 5.06 17.94 -0.39
C PHE A 154 3.65 18.34 0.07
N LYS A 155 3.52 19.31 0.98
CA LYS A 155 2.26 19.61 1.66
C LYS A 155 1.11 19.94 0.70
N ASP A 156 1.34 20.83 -0.26
CA ASP A 156 0.29 21.29 -1.18
C ASP A 156 -0.19 20.13 -2.08
N ALA A 157 0.73 19.29 -2.58
CA ALA A 157 0.40 18.14 -3.41
C ALA A 157 -0.40 17.09 -2.63
N VAL A 158 -0.04 16.84 -1.38
CA VAL A 158 -0.78 15.94 -0.48
C VAL A 158 -2.18 16.49 -0.22
N GLU A 159 -2.32 17.77 0.10
CA GLU A 159 -3.63 18.39 0.34
C GLU A 159 -4.53 18.28 -0.89
N GLU A 160 -4.02 18.56 -2.09
CA GLU A 160 -4.80 18.42 -3.32
C GLU A 160 -5.25 16.96 -3.55
N ASN A 161 -4.36 15.97 -3.33
CA ASN A 161 -4.70 14.57 -3.45
C ASN A 161 -5.74 14.13 -2.42
N LEU A 162 -5.58 14.53 -1.17
CA LEU A 162 -6.57 14.24 -0.13
C LEU A 162 -7.93 14.84 -0.48
N GLN A 163 -7.98 16.12 -0.83
CA GLN A 163 -9.23 16.83 -1.13
C GLN A 163 -9.96 16.26 -2.37
N LYS A 164 -9.21 15.85 -3.40
CA LYS A 164 -9.83 15.37 -4.65
C LYS A 164 -10.16 13.88 -4.61
N ASN A 165 -9.28 13.08 -4.00
CA ASN A 165 -9.30 11.64 -4.22
C ASN A 165 -9.72 10.81 -3.00
N ILE A 166 -9.64 11.34 -1.78
CA ILE A 166 -9.87 10.57 -0.55
C ILE A 166 -10.98 11.15 0.31
N LEU A 167 -10.85 12.41 0.74
CA LEU A 167 -11.78 13.04 1.70
C LEU A 167 -13.23 13.06 1.21
N PRO A 168 -13.55 13.26 -0.08
CA PRO A 168 -14.94 13.24 -0.54
C PRO A 168 -15.67 11.93 -0.23
N TYR A 169 -14.96 10.78 -0.24
CA TYR A 169 -15.58 9.50 0.11
C TYR A 169 -15.77 9.32 1.60
N ILE A 170 -14.81 9.78 2.41
CA ILE A 170 -14.91 9.77 3.87
C ILE A 170 -16.10 10.60 4.33
N GLU A 171 -16.25 11.81 3.78
CA GLU A 171 -17.31 12.76 4.11
C GLU A 171 -18.70 12.29 3.61
N ALA A 172 -18.75 11.67 2.42
CA ALA A 172 -20.01 11.19 1.85
C ALA A 172 -20.53 9.91 2.53
N HIS A 173 -19.66 9.15 3.20
CA HIS A 173 -19.99 7.84 3.77
C HIS A 173 -19.61 7.76 5.26
N PRO A 174 -20.25 8.55 6.14
CA PRO A 174 -19.91 8.59 7.58
C PRO A 174 -20.19 7.29 8.33
N GLU A 175 -20.98 6.38 7.76
CA GLU A 175 -21.29 5.05 8.32
C GLU A 175 -20.30 3.97 7.84
N THR A 176 -19.30 4.33 7.03
CA THR A 176 -18.21 3.46 6.57
C THR A 176 -16.96 3.78 7.37
N GLU A 177 -16.36 2.76 7.97
CA GLU A 177 -15.08 2.90 8.68
C GLU A 177 -13.92 2.81 7.69
N PHE A 178 -13.00 3.77 7.74
CA PHE A 178 -11.82 3.84 6.88
C PHE A 178 -10.56 3.49 7.70
N TYR A 179 -10.01 2.32 7.46
CA TYR A 179 -8.74 1.85 8.03
C TYR A 179 -7.61 2.17 7.06
N ILE A 180 -6.95 3.29 7.27
CA ILE A 180 -5.88 3.80 6.41
C ILE A 180 -4.55 3.44 7.05
N PHE A 181 -3.63 2.81 6.30
CA PHE A 181 -2.37 2.40 6.89
C PHE A 181 -1.16 2.74 6.03
N TYR A 182 -0.06 3.06 6.71
CA TYR A 182 1.26 3.24 6.12
C TYR A 182 1.99 1.90 6.14
N PRO A 183 2.23 1.29 4.97
CA PRO A 183 2.88 -0.02 4.87
C PRO A 183 4.30 -0.01 5.43
N PRO A 184 4.77 -1.13 6.04
CA PRO A 184 6.13 -1.25 6.57
C PRO A 184 7.14 -1.42 5.43
N TYR A 185 7.57 -0.34 4.79
CA TYR A 185 8.70 -0.39 3.88
C TYR A 185 9.97 -0.79 4.63
N SER A 186 10.84 -1.60 4.00
CA SER A 186 12.06 -2.04 4.66
C SER A 186 12.98 -0.87 5.03
N ILE A 187 13.93 -1.13 5.90
CA ILE A 187 14.94 -0.13 6.28
C ILE A 187 15.73 0.42 5.08
N LEU A 188 15.78 -0.31 3.96
CA LEU A 188 16.41 0.13 2.73
C LEU A 188 15.67 1.30 2.06
N PHE A 189 14.35 1.39 2.21
CA PHE A 189 13.60 2.58 1.79
C PHE A 189 14.10 3.83 2.54
N TRP A 190 14.30 3.71 3.84
CA TRP A 190 14.82 4.83 4.65
C TRP A 190 16.27 5.17 4.33
N ASN A 191 17.07 4.18 3.89
CA ASN A 191 18.39 4.44 3.34
C ASN A 191 18.31 5.38 2.11
N ASP A 192 17.45 5.06 1.15
CA ASP A 192 17.29 5.85 -0.07
C ASP A 192 16.79 7.27 0.24
N VAL A 193 15.74 7.39 1.04
CA VAL A 193 15.19 8.69 1.48
C VAL A 193 16.25 9.57 2.17
N THR A 194 17.11 8.95 2.99
CA THR A 194 18.21 9.67 3.67
C THR A 194 19.30 10.10 2.69
N ARG A 195 19.69 9.22 1.76
CA ARG A 195 20.70 9.51 0.72
C ARG A 195 20.24 10.60 -0.24
N GLU A 196 18.96 10.62 -0.57
CA GLU A 196 18.32 11.65 -1.40
C GLU A 196 18.04 12.95 -0.66
N LYS A 197 18.35 13.04 0.64
CA LYS A 197 18.09 14.21 1.52
C LYS A 197 16.60 14.60 1.58
N GLU A 198 15.73 13.62 1.50
CA GLU A 198 14.28 13.81 1.50
C GLU A 198 13.61 13.43 2.84
N LEU A 199 14.38 13.00 3.85
CA LEU A 199 13.85 12.46 5.10
C LEU A 199 12.83 13.39 5.76
N GLU A 200 13.16 14.67 5.91
CA GLU A 200 12.25 15.63 6.55
C GLU A 200 10.99 15.88 5.72
N ALA A 201 11.10 15.92 4.39
CA ALA A 201 9.96 16.09 3.50
C ALA A 201 9.04 14.87 3.49
N VAL A 202 9.60 13.65 3.55
CA VAL A 202 8.85 12.40 3.63
C VAL A 202 8.12 12.28 4.98
N ILE A 203 8.81 12.57 6.08
CA ILE A 203 8.20 12.57 7.42
C ILE A 203 7.10 13.66 7.50
N GLY A 204 7.40 14.88 7.07
CA GLY A 204 6.42 15.98 7.09
C GLY A 204 5.18 15.71 6.23
N ARG A 205 5.33 15.01 5.11
CA ARG A 205 4.20 14.51 4.30
C ARG A 205 3.30 13.56 5.08
N LEU A 206 3.90 12.60 5.78
CA LEU A 206 3.17 11.61 6.59
C LEU A 206 2.48 12.27 7.79
N GLU A 207 3.18 13.18 8.49
CA GLU A 207 2.62 13.97 9.59
C GLU A 207 1.41 14.79 9.12
N TYR A 208 1.55 15.53 8.03
CA TYR A 208 0.48 16.34 7.49
C TYR A 208 -0.73 15.50 7.06
N MET A 209 -0.49 14.39 6.36
CA MET A 209 -1.56 13.48 5.95
C MET A 209 -2.30 12.90 7.17
N THR A 210 -1.56 12.47 8.18
CA THR A 210 -2.12 11.95 9.43
C THR A 210 -2.97 13.00 10.14
N GLU A 211 -2.45 14.23 10.30
CA GLU A 211 -3.19 15.33 10.91
C GLU A 211 -4.51 15.61 10.20
N ARG A 212 -4.51 15.56 8.86
CA ARG A 212 -5.73 15.78 8.06
C ARG A 212 -6.74 14.65 8.24
N LEU A 213 -6.31 13.41 8.25
CA LEU A 213 -7.15 12.21 8.36
C LEU A 213 -7.75 12.06 9.77
N LEU A 214 -7.01 12.37 10.81
CA LEU A 214 -7.48 12.29 12.22
C LEU A 214 -8.58 13.29 12.58
N ASN A 215 -8.97 14.19 11.67
CA ASN A 215 -10.13 15.07 11.88
C ASN A 215 -11.48 14.37 11.63
N TYR A 216 -11.50 13.13 11.15
CA TYR A 216 -12.71 12.39 10.82
C TYR A 216 -12.93 11.24 11.80
N GLU A 217 -14.10 11.18 12.43
CA GLU A 217 -14.42 10.16 13.46
C GLU A 217 -14.49 8.73 12.91
N ASN A 218 -14.76 8.57 11.61
CA ASN A 218 -14.83 7.30 10.91
C ASN A 218 -13.50 6.91 10.22
N VAL A 219 -12.39 7.51 10.63
CA VAL A 219 -11.06 7.22 10.09
C VAL A 219 -10.13 6.72 11.17
N HIS A 220 -9.50 5.58 10.91
CA HIS A 220 -8.49 4.92 11.72
C HIS A 220 -7.17 4.91 10.95
N VAL A 221 -6.14 5.54 11.47
CA VAL A 221 -4.83 5.62 10.81
C VAL A 221 -3.83 4.72 11.53
N PHE A 222 -3.19 3.80 10.79
CA PHE A 222 -2.22 2.87 11.34
C PHE A 222 -0.82 3.10 10.75
N ASN A 223 0.21 3.02 11.60
CA ASN A 223 1.58 3.23 11.19
C ASN A 223 2.46 2.00 11.44
N PHE A 224 2.99 1.43 10.36
CA PHE A 224 3.92 0.31 10.43
C PHE A 224 5.34 0.68 9.97
N LEU A 225 5.58 1.93 9.57
CA LEU A 225 6.86 2.40 9.03
C LEU A 225 8.02 2.38 10.02
N GLY A 226 7.72 2.42 11.33
CA GLY A 226 8.70 2.37 12.41
C GLY A 226 8.77 1.02 13.15
N LYS A 227 8.07 -0.01 12.65
CA LYS A 227 8.06 -1.33 13.29
C LYS A 227 9.39 -2.05 13.06
N GLU A 228 10.36 -1.78 13.95
CA GLU A 228 11.78 -2.13 13.80
C GLU A 228 12.01 -3.63 13.59
N ASP A 229 11.30 -4.49 14.33
CA ASP A 229 11.36 -5.95 14.22
C ASP A 229 10.85 -6.47 12.85
N ILE A 230 10.08 -5.68 12.14
CA ILE A 230 9.64 -5.97 10.78
C ILE A 230 10.59 -5.34 9.77
N ILE A 231 10.78 -4.00 9.81
CA ILE A 231 11.44 -3.27 8.73
C ILE A 231 12.94 -3.50 8.66
N CYS A 232 13.59 -3.82 9.78
CA CYS A 232 15.02 -4.10 9.83
C CYS A 232 15.37 -5.57 9.53
N ASN A 233 14.40 -6.47 9.53
CA ASN A 233 14.61 -7.87 9.15
C ASN A 233 14.26 -8.08 7.67
N LEU A 234 15.27 -8.05 6.80
CA LEU A 234 15.08 -8.18 5.35
C LEU A 234 14.58 -9.56 4.91
N ASN A 235 14.57 -10.58 5.80
CA ASN A 235 13.93 -11.86 5.50
C ASN A 235 12.40 -11.75 5.43
N ASN A 236 11.83 -10.66 5.93
CA ASN A 236 10.42 -10.35 5.77
C ASN A 236 10.04 -9.89 4.35
N TYR A 237 11.00 -9.70 3.44
CA TYR A 237 10.79 -9.02 2.18
C TYR A 237 11.20 -9.86 0.97
N ALA A 238 10.44 -9.73 -0.13
CA ALA A 238 10.78 -10.30 -1.44
C ALA A 238 11.70 -9.36 -2.24
N ASP A 239 11.54 -8.05 -2.06
CA ASP A 239 12.41 -6.97 -2.51
C ASP A 239 12.48 -5.92 -1.39
N TYR A 240 12.98 -4.71 -1.66
CA TYR A 240 13.12 -3.70 -0.59
C TYR A 240 11.79 -3.08 -0.10
N MET A 241 10.65 -3.41 -0.71
CA MET A 241 9.32 -2.85 -0.35
C MET A 241 8.28 -3.91 0.01
N HIS A 242 8.22 -5.03 -0.73
CA HIS A 242 7.13 -5.99 -0.63
C HIS A 242 7.35 -7.00 0.50
N TYR A 243 6.54 -6.89 1.52
CA TYR A 243 6.62 -7.70 2.74
C TYR A 243 5.81 -9.00 2.66
N HIS A 244 6.23 -9.97 3.49
CA HIS A 244 5.67 -11.30 3.58
C HIS A 244 4.22 -11.31 4.11
N LYS A 245 3.46 -12.34 3.76
CA LYS A 245 2.08 -12.57 4.20
C LYS A 245 1.89 -12.55 5.72
N ASN A 246 2.90 -12.97 6.51
CA ASN A 246 2.82 -12.92 7.99
C ASN A 246 2.71 -11.48 8.48
N VAL A 247 3.41 -10.55 7.82
CA VAL A 247 3.29 -9.11 8.11
C VAL A 247 1.90 -8.60 7.74
N CYS A 248 1.34 -9.05 6.59
CA CYS A 248 -0.05 -8.73 6.23
C CYS A 248 -1.05 -9.24 7.28
N ARG A 249 -0.82 -10.45 7.84
CA ARG A 249 -1.64 -11.00 8.92
C ARG A 249 -1.56 -10.12 10.16
N TYR A 250 -0.35 -9.76 10.58
CA TYR A 250 -0.16 -8.85 11.70
C TYR A 250 -0.85 -7.50 11.51
N ILE A 251 -0.73 -6.89 10.33
CA ILE A 251 -1.44 -5.64 10.02
C ILE A 251 -2.96 -5.82 10.20
N THR A 252 -3.53 -6.95 9.75
CA THR A 252 -4.96 -7.23 9.91
C THR A 252 -5.34 -7.42 11.39
N GLU A 253 -4.46 -8.03 12.19
CA GLU A 253 -4.63 -8.16 13.65
C GLU A 253 -4.62 -6.79 14.34
N CYS A 254 -3.74 -5.87 13.88
CA CYS A 254 -3.72 -4.51 14.39
C CYS A 254 -5.03 -3.75 14.10
N PHE A 255 -5.64 -3.94 12.93
CA PHE A 255 -6.96 -3.35 12.66
C PHE A 255 -8.03 -3.82 13.65
N ALA A 256 -7.95 -5.08 14.09
CA ALA A 256 -8.90 -5.63 15.05
C ALA A 256 -8.63 -5.20 16.50
N THR A 257 -7.38 -4.89 16.85
CA THR A 257 -6.95 -4.62 18.24
C THR A 257 -6.71 -3.15 18.52
N GLY A 258 -6.52 -2.31 17.50
CA GLY A 258 -6.06 -0.92 17.64
C GLY A 258 -4.55 -0.80 17.91
N GLU A 259 -3.77 -1.87 17.84
CA GLU A 259 -2.31 -1.77 17.96
C GLU A 259 -1.73 -0.99 16.76
N ASN A 260 -0.78 -0.09 17.01
CA ASN A 260 -0.18 0.84 16.04
C ASN A 260 -1.17 1.87 15.42
N GLU A 261 -2.34 2.05 16.00
CA GLU A 261 -3.25 3.12 15.62
C GLU A 261 -2.67 4.48 16.07
N LEU A 262 -2.70 5.43 15.15
CA LEU A 262 -2.28 6.81 15.41
C LEU A 262 -3.46 7.64 15.92
N HIS A 263 -3.17 8.44 16.93
CA HIS A 263 -4.09 9.39 17.55
C HIS A 263 -3.42 10.76 17.67
N PRO A 264 -4.16 11.86 17.89
CA PRO A 264 -3.59 13.19 18.06
C PRO A 264 -2.48 13.26 19.13
N GLU A 265 -2.51 12.36 20.13
CA GLU A 265 -1.57 12.36 21.25
C GLU A 265 -0.27 11.58 20.95
N ASN A 266 -0.24 10.69 19.94
CA ASN A 266 0.90 9.78 19.73
C ASN A 266 1.57 9.90 18.36
N TYR A 267 0.91 10.46 17.32
CA TYR A 267 1.47 10.41 15.97
C TYR A 267 2.80 11.15 15.83
N GLY A 268 2.95 12.30 16.51
CA GLY A 268 4.21 13.05 16.47
C GLY A 268 5.38 12.24 17.02
N GLN A 269 5.19 11.56 18.14
CA GLN A 269 6.23 10.66 18.69
C GLN A 269 6.52 9.50 17.73
N ALA A 270 5.51 8.89 17.14
CA ALA A 270 5.69 7.78 16.21
C ALA A 270 6.56 8.17 14.99
N PHE A 271 6.38 9.38 14.46
CA PHE A 271 7.21 9.87 13.35
C PHE A 271 8.61 10.31 13.79
N ASP A 272 8.78 10.84 15.01
CA ASP A 272 10.10 11.13 15.59
C ASP A 272 10.94 9.85 15.81
N GLU A 273 10.30 8.75 16.20
CA GLU A 273 10.95 7.44 16.30
C GLU A 273 11.46 6.94 14.95
N ILE A 274 10.67 7.06 13.89
CA ILE A 274 11.08 6.73 12.51
C ILE A 274 12.26 7.61 12.07
N ARG A 275 12.18 8.92 12.30
CA ARG A 275 13.27 9.88 11.99
C ARG A 275 14.56 9.47 12.70
N THR A 276 14.47 9.15 13.99
CA THR A 276 15.61 8.71 14.80
C THR A 276 16.21 7.41 14.27
N LEU A 277 15.37 6.42 13.97
CA LEU A 277 15.79 5.14 13.39
C LEU A 277 16.51 5.36 12.05
N ALA A 278 15.90 6.07 11.12
CA ALA A 278 16.47 6.34 9.80
C ALA A 278 17.84 7.02 9.87
N MET A 279 18.03 7.96 10.80
CA MET A 279 19.30 8.68 10.96
C MET A 279 20.38 7.89 11.71
N SER A 280 20.01 6.99 12.62
CA SER A 280 20.96 6.28 13.48
C SER A 280 21.28 4.86 13.03
N TYR A 281 20.54 4.32 12.06
CA TYR A 281 20.71 2.94 11.61
C TYR A 281 22.07 2.73 10.93
N ASN A 282 22.72 1.60 11.24
CA ASN A 282 24.00 1.25 10.63
C ASN A 282 23.80 0.57 9.27
N TYR A 283 23.46 1.34 8.25
CA TYR A 283 23.22 0.82 6.89
C TYR A 283 24.38 -0.03 6.34
N PRO A 284 25.68 0.33 6.48
CA PRO A 284 26.78 -0.50 5.99
C PRO A 284 26.75 -1.93 6.50
N ALA A 285 26.31 -2.17 7.74
CA ALA A 285 26.24 -3.51 8.34
C ALA A 285 25.22 -4.45 7.65
N ILE A 286 24.29 -3.91 6.85
CA ILE A 286 23.34 -4.72 6.10
C ILE A 286 24.07 -5.72 5.16
N TRP A 287 25.20 -5.30 4.59
CA TRP A 287 25.98 -6.10 3.62
C TRP A 287 27.00 -7.04 4.26
N ASP A 288 27.19 -7.01 5.58
CA ASP A 288 28.17 -7.87 6.27
C ASP A 288 27.75 -9.34 6.25
N ASP A 289 26.43 -9.63 6.25
CA ASP A 289 25.89 -10.98 6.17
C ASP A 289 24.69 -11.06 5.21
N TRP A 290 24.95 -11.60 4.02
CA TRP A 290 23.93 -11.78 2.97
C TRP A 290 22.96 -12.93 3.26
N TYR A 291 23.39 -13.91 4.03
CA TYR A 291 22.65 -15.15 4.30
C TYR A 291 22.12 -15.20 5.73
N ASP A 292 21.74 -14.06 6.23
CA ASP A 292 21.09 -13.95 7.54
C ASP A 292 19.95 -14.95 7.67
N THR A 293 20.00 -15.75 8.73
CA THR A 293 19.00 -16.79 9.04
C THR A 293 18.00 -16.38 10.10
N THR A 294 17.92 -15.10 10.41
CA THR A 294 16.91 -14.59 11.34
C THR A 294 15.51 -14.99 10.84
N PRO A 295 14.69 -15.65 11.66
CA PRO A 295 13.33 -16.01 11.28
C PRO A 295 12.54 -14.79 10.81
N ARG A 296 11.64 -15.01 9.85
CA ARG A 296 10.69 -13.98 9.43
C ARG A 296 9.73 -13.67 10.59
N TYR A 297 9.14 -12.49 10.53
CA TYR A 297 8.13 -12.10 11.50
C TYR A 297 7.03 -13.16 11.60
N GLY A 298 6.72 -13.59 12.84
CA GLY A 298 5.73 -14.63 13.12
C GLY A 298 6.17 -16.07 12.82
N GLU A 299 7.46 -16.32 12.55
CA GLU A 299 8.06 -17.65 12.48
C GLU A 299 8.92 -17.87 13.74
N GLU A 300 8.74 -19.03 14.40
CA GLU A 300 9.52 -19.44 15.59
C GLU A 300 10.83 -20.15 15.18
#